data_0385d718a27e64d25ceac5ca095aa3ce
#
_entry.id   0385d718a27e64d25ceac5ca095aa3ce
#
_cell.length_a   1.000
_cell.length_b   1.000
_cell.length_c   1.000
_cell.angle_alpha   90.00
_cell.angle_beta   90.00
_cell.angle_gamma   90.00
#
_symmetry.space_group_name_H-M   'P 1'
#
loop_
_entity.id
_entity.type
_entity.pdbx_description
1 polymer ?
#
loop_
_entity_poly.entity_id
_entity_poly.type
_entity_poly.pdbx_seq_one_letter_code
_entity_poly.pdbx_strand_id
1 'polypeptide(L)'
;RINTIIYIIPFAFLFCYNIVFSQTPSISKKEFYFMKGNIGGSAITMYLYIKGNRITGKYYYDSIKQFIDINGNINGDTFYINEFVNNNKIASLNGKVTENMFFSGDWISSDLNNKHYFNFSRYSSSSISKATIINSSLKIDLEGSGKFDSSRDAVVIENQIKSKVLDKISVDVDGVKSLDENGIADILSKEIIADYNNWKNNLSLETDINVKREIKISYLDDKIISFAINNYSFVGGVHGIDTSVAYIYSISTGNRIGIKLSELISNPSDMDLINLIRNKLLINYSEKDFFDFNAIELSDTFDITPTGIKFIYPVYKIAGYSLGIIEIEFTFSELKPFIKSNSPFFYLFE
;
A
#
# COMPACT_ATOMS: atom_id res chain seq x y z
N ARG A 1 56.52 61.31 -29.81
CA ARG A 1 55.50 60.33 -30.25
C ARG A 1 55.48 59.20 -29.24
N ILE A 2 54.45 59.22 -28.37
CA ILE A 2 54.14 58.17 -27.36
C ILE A 2 53.08 57.28 -27.99
N ASN A 3 53.46 56.00 -28.21
CA ASN A 3 52.53 54.97 -28.65
C ASN A 3 51.84 54.35 -27.41
N THR A 4 50.55 54.68 -27.21
CA THR A 4 49.73 54.04 -26.20
C THR A 4 49.18 52.74 -26.77
N ILE A 5 49.63 51.60 -26.24
CA ILE A 5 49.08 50.27 -26.57
C ILE A 5 47.89 50.06 -25.67
N ILE A 6 46.70 50.02 -26.24
CA ILE A 6 45.43 49.65 -25.55
C ILE A 6 45.30 48.13 -25.61
N TYR A 7 45.42 47.49 -24.43
CA TYR A 7 45.07 46.09 -24.27
C TYR A 7 43.54 45.96 -24.16
N ILE A 8 42.92 45.40 -25.20
CA ILE A 8 41.53 44.93 -25.13
C ILE A 8 41.53 43.57 -24.48
N ILE A 9 41.05 43.50 -23.23
CA ILE A 9 40.75 42.24 -22.56
C ILE A 9 39.40 41.77 -23.07
N PRO A 10 39.32 40.61 -23.70
CA PRO A 10 37.99 40.06 -24.06
C PRO A 10 37.31 39.59 -22.77
N PHE A 11 36.23 40.27 -22.39
CA PHE A 11 35.32 39.85 -21.37
C PHE A 11 34.60 38.61 -21.94
N ALA A 12 35.07 37.43 -21.62
CA ALA A 12 34.36 36.20 -21.87
C ALA A 12 33.15 36.17 -20.94
N PHE A 13 31.98 36.56 -21.44
CA PHE A 13 30.72 36.28 -20.81
C PHE A 13 30.55 34.77 -20.79
N LEU A 14 30.86 34.16 -19.67
CA LEU A 14 30.39 32.80 -19.34
C LEU A 14 28.87 32.90 -19.20
N PHE A 15 28.16 32.65 -20.30
CA PHE A 15 26.77 32.28 -20.24
C PHE A 15 26.70 30.91 -19.55
N CYS A 16 26.54 30.92 -18.24
CA CYS A 16 25.99 29.76 -17.54
C CYS A 16 24.57 29.52 -18.11
N TYR A 17 24.49 28.70 -19.12
CA TYR A 17 23.22 28.09 -19.51
C TYR A 17 22.78 27.25 -18.30
N ASN A 18 21.94 27.84 -17.45
CA ASN A 18 21.11 27.06 -16.58
C ASN A 18 20.19 26.23 -17.50
N ILE A 19 20.63 25.03 -17.84
CA ILE A 19 19.76 24.02 -18.44
C ILE A 19 18.78 23.69 -17.32
N VAL A 20 17.66 24.39 -17.31
CA VAL A 20 16.49 24.03 -16.52
C VAL A 20 15.96 22.77 -17.20
N PHE A 21 16.47 21.61 -16.84
CA PHE A 21 15.75 20.39 -17.08
C PHE A 21 14.42 20.54 -16.34
N SER A 22 13.34 20.69 -17.11
CA SER A 22 11.99 20.57 -16.58
C SER A 22 11.86 19.15 -16.02
N GLN A 23 12.12 19.01 -14.72
CA GLN A 23 12.03 17.73 -14.07
C GLN A 23 10.58 17.46 -13.76
N THR A 24 9.95 16.66 -14.60
CA THR A 24 8.56 16.25 -14.44
C THR A 24 8.53 14.90 -13.73
N PRO A 25 7.69 14.78 -12.68
CA PRO A 25 7.45 13.49 -12.04
C PRO A 25 6.92 12.45 -13.02
N SER A 26 7.38 11.21 -12.89
CA SER A 26 6.87 10.10 -13.65
C SER A 26 5.57 9.59 -13.03
N ILE A 27 4.56 9.37 -13.86
CA ILE A 27 3.27 8.80 -13.44
C ILE A 27 3.23 7.33 -13.82
N SER A 28 2.80 6.49 -12.88
CA SER A 28 2.50 5.09 -13.14
C SER A 28 1.20 4.69 -12.46
N LYS A 29 0.54 3.69 -13.05
CA LYS A 29 -0.73 3.14 -12.54
C LYS A 29 -0.54 1.69 -12.20
N LYS A 30 -1.12 1.26 -11.09
CA LYS A 30 -1.21 -0.11 -10.64
C LYS A 30 -2.67 -0.43 -10.37
N GLU A 31 -3.25 -1.34 -11.14
CA GLU A 31 -4.64 -1.74 -10.99
C GLU A 31 -4.74 -2.85 -9.95
N PHE A 32 -5.71 -2.72 -9.08
CA PHE A 32 -6.05 -3.72 -8.09
C PHE A 32 -7.37 -4.40 -8.47
N TYR A 33 -7.36 -5.73 -8.41
CA TYR A 33 -8.52 -6.57 -8.65
C TYR A 33 -8.75 -7.51 -7.47
N PHE A 34 -9.98 -7.50 -6.98
CA PHE A 34 -10.47 -8.55 -6.10
C PHE A 34 -11.12 -9.63 -6.96
N MET A 35 -10.64 -10.86 -6.84
CA MET A 35 -11.02 -11.95 -7.71
C MET A 35 -11.45 -13.17 -6.92
N LYS A 36 -12.38 -13.92 -7.49
CA LYS A 36 -12.81 -15.24 -6.97
C LYS A 36 -12.77 -16.28 -8.08
N GLY A 37 -12.58 -17.53 -7.67
CA GLY A 37 -12.55 -18.64 -8.60
C GLY A 37 -12.26 -19.95 -7.92
N ASN A 38 -11.67 -20.88 -8.64
CA ASN A 38 -11.28 -22.18 -8.09
C ASN A 38 -10.01 -22.72 -8.74
N ILE A 39 -9.32 -23.58 -8.01
CA ILE A 39 -8.20 -24.42 -8.49
C ILE A 39 -8.53 -25.86 -8.09
N GLY A 40 -8.66 -26.75 -9.10
CA GLY A 40 -8.99 -28.15 -8.84
C GLY A 40 -10.33 -28.36 -8.09
N GLY A 41 -11.28 -27.44 -8.26
CA GLY A 41 -12.57 -27.46 -7.55
C GLY A 41 -12.57 -26.79 -6.18
N SER A 42 -11.42 -26.42 -5.63
CA SER A 42 -11.31 -25.70 -4.36
C SER A 42 -11.47 -24.20 -4.57
N ALA A 43 -12.40 -23.56 -3.86
CA ALA A 43 -12.67 -22.13 -3.97
C ALA A 43 -11.46 -21.30 -3.47
N ILE A 44 -11.16 -20.23 -4.22
CA ILE A 44 -10.09 -19.27 -3.89
C ILE A 44 -10.60 -17.85 -3.89
N THR A 45 -9.98 -17.04 -3.04
CA THR A 45 -10.09 -15.58 -3.03
C THR A 45 -8.72 -14.97 -3.29
N MET A 46 -8.63 -14.06 -4.27
CA MET A 46 -7.34 -13.53 -4.76
C MET A 46 -7.34 -12.00 -4.80
N TYR A 47 -6.23 -11.42 -4.40
CA TYR A 47 -5.89 -10.00 -4.50
C TYR A 47 -4.80 -9.84 -5.54
N LEU A 48 -5.15 -9.26 -6.67
CA LEU A 48 -4.29 -9.15 -7.83
C LEU A 48 -3.96 -7.70 -8.11
N TYR A 49 -2.67 -7.40 -8.26
CA TYR A 49 -2.18 -6.12 -8.74
C TYR A 49 -1.57 -6.29 -10.13
N ILE A 50 -1.94 -5.38 -11.04
CA ILE A 50 -1.40 -5.34 -12.41
C ILE A 50 -0.76 -3.97 -12.65
N LYS A 51 0.53 -3.96 -13.01
CA LYS A 51 1.26 -2.77 -13.45
C LYS A 51 1.87 -3.03 -14.82
N GLY A 52 1.29 -2.41 -15.86
CA GLY A 52 1.61 -2.77 -17.24
C GLY A 52 1.29 -4.24 -17.50
N ASN A 53 2.29 -5.02 -17.85
CA ASN A 53 2.15 -6.47 -18.06
C ASN A 53 2.52 -7.32 -16.82
N ARG A 54 3.02 -6.71 -15.77
CA ARG A 54 3.44 -7.42 -14.56
C ARG A 54 2.27 -7.67 -13.62
N ILE A 55 2.15 -8.92 -13.17
CA ILE A 55 1.22 -9.37 -12.14
C ILE A 55 1.99 -9.52 -10.82
N THR A 56 1.38 -9.06 -9.72
CA THR A 56 1.79 -9.39 -8.35
C THR A 56 0.55 -9.51 -7.48
N GLY A 57 0.64 -10.24 -6.40
CA GLY A 57 -0.51 -10.37 -5.50
C GLY A 57 -0.38 -11.53 -4.55
N LYS A 58 -1.52 -11.94 -4.02
CA LYS A 58 -1.66 -13.08 -3.13
C LYS A 58 -3.06 -13.66 -3.22
N TYR A 59 -3.19 -14.93 -2.92
CA TYR A 59 -4.49 -15.58 -2.82
C TYR A 59 -4.50 -16.58 -1.65
N TYR A 60 -5.66 -17.06 -1.30
CA TYR A 60 -5.84 -18.15 -0.35
C TYR A 60 -7.00 -19.06 -0.80
N TYR A 61 -6.94 -20.32 -0.37
CA TYR A 61 -8.07 -21.22 -0.43
C TYR A 61 -9.07 -20.83 0.66
N ASP A 62 -10.34 -20.63 0.31
CA ASP A 62 -11.37 -20.13 1.23
C ASP A 62 -11.55 -21.04 2.46
N SER A 63 -11.25 -22.33 2.34
CA SER A 63 -11.27 -23.31 3.42
C SER A 63 -10.09 -23.21 4.40
N ILE A 64 -8.93 -22.65 3.95
CA ILE A 64 -7.67 -22.63 4.73
C ILE A 64 -7.35 -21.22 5.22
N LYS A 65 -7.64 -20.20 4.38
CA LYS A 65 -7.36 -18.77 4.64
C LYS A 65 -5.89 -18.45 4.92
N GLN A 66 -4.97 -19.27 4.41
CA GLN A 66 -3.52 -19.00 4.48
C GLN A 66 -3.06 -18.44 3.13
N PHE A 67 -2.36 -17.30 3.16
CA PHE A 67 -1.90 -16.63 1.95
C PHE A 67 -0.79 -17.38 1.23
N ILE A 68 -0.92 -17.37 -0.09
CA ILE A 68 0.09 -17.81 -1.06
C ILE A 68 0.42 -16.58 -1.90
N ASP A 69 1.69 -16.19 -1.92
CA ASP A 69 2.15 -15.06 -2.72
C ASP A 69 2.26 -15.44 -4.19
N ILE A 70 1.95 -14.50 -5.08
CA ILE A 70 2.01 -14.72 -6.51
C ILE A 70 2.75 -13.59 -7.23
N ASN A 71 3.49 -13.96 -8.27
CA ASN A 71 4.01 -13.02 -9.25
C ASN A 71 4.02 -13.62 -10.66
N GLY A 72 3.98 -12.77 -11.67
CA GLY A 72 3.95 -13.21 -13.06
C GLY A 72 3.80 -12.09 -14.05
N ASN A 73 3.42 -12.45 -15.27
CA ASN A 73 3.25 -11.51 -16.37
C ASN A 73 2.06 -11.91 -17.25
N ILE A 74 1.47 -10.89 -17.92
CA ILE A 74 0.51 -11.03 -19.01
C ILE A 74 1.25 -10.71 -20.31
N ASN A 75 1.01 -11.51 -21.34
CA ASN A 75 1.54 -11.31 -22.69
C ASN A 75 0.42 -11.52 -23.72
N GLY A 76 -0.22 -10.42 -24.12
CA GLY A 76 -1.42 -10.46 -24.93
C GLY A 76 -2.58 -11.13 -24.20
N ASP A 77 -3.10 -12.21 -24.77
CA ASP A 77 -4.18 -13.03 -24.20
C ASP A 77 -3.70 -14.19 -23.30
N THR A 78 -2.39 -14.31 -23.12
CA THR A 78 -1.77 -15.37 -22.30
C THR A 78 -1.17 -14.77 -21.02
N PHE A 79 -1.01 -15.60 -20.00
CA PHE A 79 -0.35 -15.21 -18.77
C PHE A 79 0.42 -16.38 -18.17
N TYR A 80 1.35 -16.02 -17.30
CA TYR A 80 2.12 -16.93 -16.47
C TYR A 80 2.24 -16.35 -15.06
N ILE A 81 1.85 -17.13 -14.05
CA ILE A 81 1.92 -16.77 -12.63
C ILE A 81 2.67 -17.86 -11.88
N ASN A 82 3.61 -17.50 -11.02
CA ASN A 82 4.26 -18.38 -10.05
C ASN A 82 3.66 -18.19 -8.67
N GLU A 83 3.60 -19.27 -7.90
CA GLU A 83 3.17 -19.30 -6.51
C GLU A 83 4.35 -19.51 -5.58
N PHE A 84 4.30 -18.82 -4.42
CA PHE A 84 5.37 -18.88 -3.43
C PHE A 84 4.81 -19.02 -2.01
N VAL A 85 5.47 -19.87 -1.23
CA VAL A 85 5.31 -19.96 0.22
C VAL A 85 6.70 -19.83 0.84
N ASN A 86 6.88 -18.89 1.76
CA ASN A 86 8.19 -18.60 2.39
C ASN A 86 9.31 -18.41 1.34
N ASN A 87 9.04 -17.67 0.27
CA ASN A 87 9.94 -17.42 -0.86
C ASN A 87 10.30 -18.65 -1.73
N ASN A 88 9.77 -19.83 -1.42
CA ASN A 88 9.95 -21.01 -2.25
C ASN A 88 8.83 -21.12 -3.26
N LYS A 89 9.19 -21.28 -4.55
CA LYS A 89 8.22 -21.55 -5.60
C LYS A 89 7.61 -22.94 -5.38
N ILE A 90 6.27 -22.99 -5.31
CA ILE A 90 5.52 -24.23 -5.07
C ILE A 90 4.70 -24.69 -6.28
N ALA A 91 4.30 -23.76 -7.15
CA ALA A 91 3.52 -24.08 -8.34
C ALA A 91 3.58 -22.95 -9.38
N SER A 92 2.93 -23.17 -10.50
CA SER A 92 2.67 -22.17 -11.54
C SER A 92 1.28 -22.32 -12.11
N LEU A 93 0.70 -21.19 -12.53
CA LEU A 93 -0.56 -21.09 -13.27
C LEU A 93 -0.23 -20.53 -14.67
N ASN A 94 -0.65 -21.26 -15.70
CA ASN A 94 -0.46 -20.86 -17.08
C ASN A 94 -1.79 -20.93 -17.82
N GLY A 95 -2.09 -19.93 -18.64
CA GLY A 95 -3.35 -19.97 -19.34
C GLY A 95 -3.66 -18.73 -20.14
N LYS A 96 -4.94 -18.50 -20.32
CA LYS A 96 -5.48 -17.36 -21.07
C LYS A 96 -6.23 -16.40 -20.18
N VAL A 97 -6.14 -15.13 -20.51
CA VAL A 97 -6.90 -14.04 -19.89
C VAL A 97 -7.72 -13.34 -20.97
N THR A 98 -8.99 -13.08 -20.67
CA THR A 98 -9.87 -12.29 -21.55
C THR A 98 -9.86 -10.81 -21.17
N GLU A 99 -10.39 -9.95 -22.06
CA GLU A 99 -10.57 -8.52 -21.81
C GLU A 99 -11.40 -8.22 -20.54
N ASN A 100 -12.31 -9.14 -20.17
CA ASN A 100 -13.11 -9.02 -18.94
C ASN A 100 -12.39 -9.53 -17.68
N MET A 101 -11.08 -9.75 -17.74
CA MET A 101 -10.27 -10.26 -16.63
C MET A 101 -10.74 -11.63 -16.13
N PHE A 102 -11.15 -12.51 -17.03
CA PHE A 102 -11.38 -13.91 -16.73
C PHE A 102 -10.11 -14.69 -17.08
N PHE A 103 -9.52 -15.32 -16.07
CA PHE A 103 -8.31 -16.14 -16.16
C PHE A 103 -8.69 -17.61 -16.11
N SER A 104 -8.12 -18.43 -17.00
CA SER A 104 -8.34 -19.87 -16.98
C SER A 104 -7.14 -20.62 -17.56
N GLY A 105 -6.91 -21.83 -17.10
CA GLY A 105 -5.80 -22.65 -17.58
C GLY A 105 -5.41 -23.76 -16.62
N ASP A 106 -4.12 -24.08 -16.62
CA ASP A 106 -3.54 -25.17 -15.87
C ASP A 106 -2.70 -24.66 -14.69
N TRP A 107 -3.01 -25.14 -13.50
CA TRP A 107 -2.17 -25.09 -12.31
C TRP A 107 -1.27 -26.32 -12.29
N ILE A 108 0.03 -26.15 -12.09
CA ILE A 108 1.03 -27.24 -12.14
C ILE A 108 1.95 -27.07 -10.92
N SER A 109 2.06 -28.12 -10.09
CA SER A 109 3.00 -28.15 -8.96
C SER A 109 4.45 -28.07 -9.43
N SER A 110 5.35 -27.55 -8.60
CA SER A 110 6.78 -27.38 -8.97
C SER A 110 7.50 -28.70 -9.24
N ASP A 111 7.04 -29.79 -8.65
CA ASP A 111 7.54 -31.14 -8.91
C ASP A 111 6.92 -31.80 -10.15
N LEU A 112 5.99 -31.10 -10.84
CA LEU A 112 5.27 -31.54 -12.03
C LEU A 112 4.35 -32.77 -11.82
N ASN A 113 4.15 -33.22 -10.60
CA ASN A 113 3.36 -34.42 -10.30
C ASN A 113 1.85 -34.16 -10.28
N ASN A 114 1.46 -32.92 -10.00
CA ASN A 114 0.06 -32.53 -9.89
C ASN A 114 -0.30 -31.47 -10.92
N LYS A 115 -1.43 -31.68 -11.60
CA LYS A 115 -2.00 -30.74 -12.55
C LYS A 115 -3.49 -30.60 -12.30
N HIS A 116 -3.97 -29.37 -12.19
CA HIS A 116 -5.37 -29.05 -11.98
C HIS A 116 -5.81 -27.93 -12.92
N TYR A 117 -7.03 -27.99 -13.37
CA TYR A 117 -7.66 -26.86 -14.05
C TYR A 117 -8.00 -25.78 -13.03
N PHE A 118 -7.83 -24.51 -13.42
CA PHE A 118 -8.28 -23.38 -12.63
C PHE A 118 -9.07 -22.39 -13.48
N ASN A 119 -9.90 -21.61 -12.80
CA ASN A 119 -10.45 -20.37 -13.32
C ASN A 119 -10.64 -19.37 -12.18
N PHE A 120 -10.49 -18.09 -12.49
CA PHE A 120 -10.86 -17.01 -11.61
C PHE A 120 -11.22 -15.76 -12.43
N SER A 121 -12.10 -14.94 -11.87
CA SER A 121 -12.57 -13.71 -12.50
C SER A 121 -12.74 -12.62 -11.44
N ARG A 122 -12.89 -11.38 -11.91
CA ARG A 122 -13.29 -10.28 -11.03
C ARG A 122 -14.52 -10.70 -10.25
N TYR A 123 -14.44 -10.48 -8.95
CA TYR A 123 -15.64 -10.53 -8.13
C TYR A 123 -16.49 -9.30 -8.46
N SER A 124 -17.49 -9.48 -9.28
CA SER A 124 -18.43 -8.43 -9.58
C SER A 124 -19.45 -8.36 -8.47
N SER A 125 -19.12 -7.73 -7.35
CA SER A 125 -20.15 -7.12 -6.56
C SER A 125 -20.71 -5.93 -7.33
N SER A 126 -21.98 -5.66 -7.15
CA SER A 126 -22.69 -4.57 -7.82
C SER A 126 -22.12 -3.17 -7.51
N SER A 127 -21.12 -3.05 -6.62
CA SER A 127 -20.66 -1.79 -6.08
C SER A 127 -19.21 -1.41 -6.39
N ILE A 128 -18.25 -2.34 -6.52
CA ILE A 128 -16.86 -1.99 -6.86
C ILE A 128 -16.35 -2.87 -8.00
N SER A 129 -15.97 -2.24 -9.10
CA SER A 129 -15.46 -2.96 -10.26
C SER A 129 -13.92 -3.03 -10.28
N LYS A 130 -13.23 -1.98 -9.80
CA LYS A 130 -11.78 -1.83 -9.92
C LYS A 130 -11.30 -0.76 -8.94
N ALA A 131 -10.12 -0.96 -8.37
CA ALA A 131 -9.37 0.10 -7.71
C ALA A 131 -8.07 0.34 -8.47
N THR A 132 -7.68 1.60 -8.64
CA THR A 132 -6.43 1.99 -9.28
C THR A 132 -5.58 2.75 -8.28
N ILE A 133 -4.33 2.34 -8.09
CA ILE A 133 -3.35 3.11 -7.34
C ILE A 133 -2.55 3.92 -8.37
N ILE A 134 -2.64 5.23 -8.26
CA ILE A 134 -1.87 6.18 -9.06
C ILE A 134 -0.64 6.55 -8.26
N ASN A 135 0.53 6.38 -8.87
CA ASN A 135 1.80 6.75 -8.28
C ASN A 135 2.42 7.88 -9.08
N SER A 136 2.84 8.93 -8.40
CA SER A 136 3.74 9.95 -8.93
C SER A 136 5.10 9.84 -8.25
N SER A 137 6.20 9.92 -9.00
CA SER A 137 7.55 9.81 -8.44
C SER A 137 8.56 10.66 -9.19
N LEU A 138 9.53 11.20 -8.44
CA LEU A 138 10.65 11.98 -8.95
C LEU A 138 11.93 11.56 -8.24
N LYS A 139 12.94 11.21 -9.03
CA LYS A 139 14.29 10.90 -8.53
C LYS A 139 15.31 11.81 -9.21
N ILE A 140 16.13 12.45 -8.42
CA ILE A 140 17.21 13.33 -8.86
C ILE A 140 18.46 12.94 -8.09
N ASP A 141 19.53 12.68 -8.81
CA ASP A 141 20.87 12.47 -8.26
C ASP A 141 21.75 13.59 -8.79
N LEU A 142 22.20 14.48 -7.92
CA LEU A 142 23.11 15.55 -8.27
C LEU A 142 24.52 15.08 -7.95
N GLU A 143 25.30 14.80 -8.99
CA GLU A 143 26.66 14.36 -8.87
C GLU A 143 27.49 15.30 -7.96
N GLY A 144 28.04 14.75 -6.87
CA GLY A 144 28.78 15.53 -5.85
C GLY A 144 27.88 16.28 -4.84
N SER A 145 26.57 16.03 -4.85
CA SER A 145 25.56 16.60 -3.95
C SER A 145 24.59 15.52 -3.45
N GLY A 146 23.53 15.92 -2.79
CA GLY A 146 22.52 14.99 -2.25
C GLY A 146 21.58 14.44 -3.32
N LYS A 147 20.74 13.49 -2.89
CA LYS A 147 19.73 12.83 -3.70
C LYS A 147 18.34 13.23 -3.26
N PHE A 148 17.46 13.43 -4.23
CA PHE A 148 16.04 13.60 -3.99
C PHE A 148 15.28 12.38 -4.55
N ASP A 149 14.59 11.64 -3.69
CA ASP A 149 13.71 10.51 -4.06
C ASP A 149 12.35 10.71 -3.38
N SER A 150 11.35 11.10 -4.14
CA SER A 150 10.00 11.28 -3.64
C SER A 150 9.01 10.48 -4.46
N SER A 151 8.09 9.79 -3.78
CA SER A 151 6.98 9.09 -4.43
C SER A 151 5.72 9.15 -3.59
N ARG A 152 4.56 9.29 -4.25
CA ARG A 152 3.25 9.39 -3.61
C ARG A 152 2.23 8.55 -4.35
N ASP A 153 1.50 7.75 -3.59
CA ASP A 153 0.35 6.98 -4.08
C ASP A 153 -0.95 7.69 -3.71
N ALA A 154 -1.93 7.62 -4.60
CA ALA A 154 -3.34 7.85 -4.31
C ALA A 154 -4.17 6.68 -4.84
N VAL A 155 -5.31 6.41 -4.22
CA VAL A 155 -6.22 5.35 -4.65
C VAL A 155 -7.46 5.94 -5.32
N VAL A 156 -7.80 5.40 -6.49
CA VAL A 156 -9.05 5.68 -7.21
C VAL A 156 -9.85 4.40 -7.28
N ILE A 157 -11.11 4.45 -6.87
CA ILE A 157 -12.03 3.33 -6.93
C ILE A 157 -13.06 3.62 -8.00
N GLU A 158 -13.05 2.86 -9.07
CA GLU A 158 -14.10 2.93 -10.08
C GLU A 158 -15.34 2.22 -9.56
N ASN A 159 -16.41 2.98 -9.40
CA ASN A 159 -17.69 2.49 -8.96
C ASN A 159 -18.75 2.75 -10.02
N GLN A 160 -19.61 1.76 -10.31
CA GLN A 160 -20.80 1.94 -11.15
C GLN A 160 -21.85 2.84 -10.48
N ILE A 161 -21.82 2.98 -9.16
CA ILE A 161 -22.60 3.95 -8.39
C ILE A 161 -21.69 5.13 -8.11
N LYS A 162 -21.76 6.18 -8.92
CA LYS A 162 -20.96 7.40 -8.76
C LYS A 162 -20.67 7.74 -7.28
N SER A 163 -19.61 7.26 -6.77
CA SER A 163 -18.49 7.83 -6.07
C SER A 163 -18.70 8.62 -4.77
N LYS A 164 -19.61 8.27 -3.88
CA LYS A 164 -19.57 8.82 -2.51
C LYS A 164 -18.29 8.40 -1.76
N VAL A 165 -17.78 7.19 -2.04
CA VAL A 165 -16.56 6.64 -1.41
C VAL A 165 -15.31 7.34 -1.95
N LEU A 166 -15.23 7.56 -3.27
CA LEU A 166 -14.09 8.24 -3.90
C LEU A 166 -13.91 9.66 -3.42
N ASP A 167 -15.00 10.41 -3.41
CA ASP A 167 -14.98 11.81 -2.97
C ASP A 167 -14.46 11.91 -1.54
N LYS A 168 -14.82 10.95 -0.69
CA LYS A 168 -14.43 10.97 0.70
C LYS A 168 -12.99 10.48 0.93
N ILE A 169 -12.55 9.43 0.22
CA ILE A 169 -11.16 8.97 0.27
C ILE A 169 -10.23 10.07 -0.23
N SER A 170 -10.54 10.70 -1.36
CA SER A 170 -9.73 11.79 -1.89
C SER A 170 -9.67 12.99 -0.93
N VAL A 171 -10.77 13.33 -0.25
CA VAL A 171 -10.79 14.41 0.74
C VAL A 171 -9.99 14.04 1.99
N ASP A 172 -10.18 12.83 2.53
CA ASP A 172 -9.59 12.41 3.80
C ASP A 172 -8.09 12.07 3.66
N VAL A 173 -7.65 11.61 2.48
CA VAL A 173 -6.27 11.17 2.22
C VAL A 173 -5.46 12.26 1.52
N ASP A 174 -6.04 12.91 0.51
CA ASP A 174 -5.34 13.84 -0.37
C ASP A 174 -5.82 15.30 -0.22
N GLY A 175 -6.84 15.53 0.61
CA GLY A 175 -7.40 16.88 0.83
C GLY A 175 -8.18 17.45 -0.37
N VAL A 176 -8.51 16.62 -1.36
CA VAL A 176 -9.06 17.04 -2.65
C VAL A 176 -10.41 16.40 -2.94
N LYS A 177 -11.37 17.21 -3.39
CA LYS A 177 -12.66 16.71 -3.86
C LYS A 177 -12.54 16.08 -5.26
N SER A 178 -13.06 14.86 -5.38
CA SER A 178 -13.47 14.18 -6.63
C SER A 178 -12.76 14.64 -7.90
N LEU A 179 -11.61 14.03 -8.18
CA LEU A 179 -10.92 14.21 -9.44
C LEU A 179 -10.86 12.85 -10.17
N ASP A 180 -10.86 12.92 -11.49
CA ASP A 180 -10.49 11.78 -12.29
C ASP A 180 -9.01 11.38 -12.07
N GLU A 181 -8.59 10.25 -12.61
CA GLU A 181 -7.22 9.76 -12.49
C GLU A 181 -6.17 10.78 -12.92
N ASN A 182 -6.46 11.61 -13.93
CA ASN A 182 -5.54 12.61 -14.45
C ASN A 182 -5.41 13.79 -13.48
N GLY A 183 -6.52 14.25 -12.92
CA GLY A 183 -6.52 15.32 -11.92
C GLY A 183 -5.78 14.91 -10.63
N ILE A 184 -5.93 13.65 -10.19
CA ILE A 184 -5.18 13.12 -9.06
C ILE A 184 -3.68 13.04 -9.38
N ALA A 185 -3.30 12.53 -10.55
CA ALA A 185 -1.91 12.47 -10.99
C ALA A 185 -1.25 13.87 -11.01
N ASP A 186 -2.00 14.88 -11.44
CA ASP A 186 -1.56 16.28 -11.48
C ASP A 186 -1.28 16.84 -10.09
N ILE A 187 -2.16 16.54 -9.12
CA ILE A 187 -1.98 16.96 -7.71
C ILE A 187 -0.75 16.31 -7.11
N LEU A 188 -0.63 14.99 -7.21
CA LEU A 188 0.54 14.26 -6.69
C LEU A 188 1.83 14.80 -7.29
N SER A 189 1.83 15.14 -8.57
CA SER A 189 2.98 15.72 -9.26
C SER A 189 3.33 17.12 -8.73
N LYS A 190 2.32 17.97 -8.50
CA LYS A 190 2.51 19.30 -7.91
C LYS A 190 3.06 19.24 -6.50
N GLU A 191 2.59 18.31 -5.66
CA GLU A 191 3.13 18.09 -4.32
C GLU A 191 4.61 17.68 -4.36
N ILE A 192 4.99 16.75 -5.23
CA ILE A 192 6.39 16.31 -5.38
C ILE A 192 7.28 17.45 -5.88
N ILE A 193 6.79 18.26 -6.83
CA ILE A 193 7.51 19.45 -7.33
C ILE A 193 7.68 20.47 -6.20
N ALA A 194 6.65 20.65 -5.36
CA ALA A 194 6.77 21.56 -4.21
C ALA A 194 7.82 21.07 -3.22
N ASP A 195 7.85 19.77 -2.90
CA ASP A 195 8.89 19.15 -2.05
C ASP A 195 10.29 19.35 -2.66
N TYR A 196 10.43 19.12 -3.97
CA TYR A 196 11.69 19.33 -4.68
C TYR A 196 12.17 20.78 -4.63
N ASN A 197 11.27 21.73 -4.87
CA ASN A 197 11.60 23.15 -4.83
C ASN A 197 11.98 23.58 -3.40
N ASN A 198 11.29 23.05 -2.38
CA ASN A 198 11.64 23.30 -0.98
C ASN A 198 13.04 22.77 -0.66
N TRP A 199 13.36 21.54 -1.07
CA TRP A 199 14.71 20.98 -0.91
C TRP A 199 15.76 21.82 -1.61
N LYS A 200 15.53 22.17 -2.86
CA LYS A 200 16.49 22.97 -3.67
C LYS A 200 16.75 24.36 -3.09
N ASN A 201 15.72 24.99 -2.50
CA ASN A 201 15.82 26.39 -2.09
C ASN A 201 16.16 26.57 -0.61
N ASN A 202 15.77 25.63 0.26
CA ASN A 202 15.81 25.81 1.72
C ASN A 202 16.68 24.79 2.45
N LEU A 203 16.97 23.64 1.83
CA LEU A 203 17.85 22.63 2.40
C LEU A 203 19.20 22.64 1.70
N SER A 204 20.24 22.19 2.40
CA SER A 204 21.53 21.97 1.75
C SER A 204 21.37 20.93 0.65
N LEU A 205 21.83 21.23 -0.56
CA LEU A 205 21.84 20.27 -1.67
C LEU A 205 22.69 19.02 -1.39
N GLU A 206 23.49 19.02 -0.32
CA GLU A 206 24.23 17.85 0.16
C GLU A 206 23.35 16.90 0.99
N THR A 207 22.14 17.33 1.36
CA THR A 207 21.22 16.52 2.16
C THR A 207 20.39 15.60 1.26
N ASP A 208 20.47 14.31 1.51
CA ASP A 208 19.58 13.33 0.88
C ASP A 208 18.15 13.51 1.37
N ILE A 209 17.19 13.45 0.44
CA ILE A 209 15.77 13.48 0.70
C ILE A 209 15.14 12.19 0.16
N ASN A 210 14.41 11.48 1.02
CA ASN A 210 13.64 10.30 0.63
C ASN A 210 12.26 10.37 1.30
N VAL A 211 11.23 10.68 0.52
CA VAL A 211 9.85 10.79 1.02
C VAL A 211 8.94 9.91 0.20
N LYS A 212 8.32 8.94 0.83
CA LYS A 212 7.44 7.96 0.18
C LYS A 212 6.11 7.84 0.89
N ARG A 213 5.04 7.80 0.12
CA ARG A 213 3.70 7.40 0.56
C ARG A 213 3.26 6.22 -0.30
N GLU A 214 3.08 5.06 0.32
CA GLU A 214 2.62 3.83 -0.33
C GLU A 214 1.25 3.43 0.21
N ILE A 215 0.33 3.11 -0.70
CA ILE A 215 -1.00 2.59 -0.37
C ILE A 215 -1.06 1.09 -0.64
N LYS A 216 -1.51 0.33 0.37
CA LYS A 216 -1.75 -1.11 0.29
C LYS A 216 -3.18 -1.43 0.64
N ILE A 217 -3.95 -1.91 -0.34
CA ILE A 217 -5.29 -2.42 -0.09
C ILE A 217 -5.16 -3.78 0.60
N SER A 218 -5.75 -3.88 1.80
CA SER A 218 -5.65 -5.05 2.67
C SER A 218 -6.90 -5.93 2.56
N TYR A 219 -8.07 -5.30 2.42
CA TYR A 219 -9.35 -5.99 2.33
C TYR A 219 -10.35 -5.25 1.44
N LEU A 220 -11.16 -5.99 0.71
CA LEU A 220 -12.25 -5.45 -0.09
C LEU A 220 -13.35 -6.49 -0.20
N ASP A 221 -14.57 -6.09 0.17
CA ASP A 221 -15.82 -6.84 -0.07
C ASP A 221 -16.94 -5.89 -0.50
N ASP A 222 -18.19 -6.35 -0.47
CA ASP A 222 -19.36 -5.56 -0.85
C ASP A 222 -19.72 -4.46 0.16
N LYS A 223 -19.18 -4.53 1.37
CA LYS A 223 -19.53 -3.65 2.49
C LYS A 223 -18.44 -2.65 2.81
N ILE A 224 -17.17 -3.07 2.73
CA ILE A 224 -16.03 -2.23 3.13
C ILE A 224 -14.84 -2.35 2.18
N ILE A 225 -14.04 -1.28 2.16
CA ILE A 225 -12.65 -1.32 1.73
C ILE A 225 -11.77 -0.94 2.92
N SER A 226 -10.69 -1.70 3.14
CA SER A 226 -9.64 -1.40 4.11
C SER A 226 -8.29 -1.30 3.41
N PHE A 227 -7.53 -0.27 3.72
CA PHE A 227 -6.18 -0.08 3.20
C PHE A 227 -5.30 0.66 4.20
N ALA A 228 -4.00 0.37 4.15
CA ALA A 228 -2.99 1.08 4.92
C ALA A 228 -2.25 2.09 4.04
N ILE A 229 -1.95 3.26 4.62
CA ILE A 229 -1.05 4.25 4.06
C ILE A 229 0.24 4.19 4.87
N ASN A 230 1.31 3.77 4.21
CA ASN A 230 2.64 3.75 4.79
C ASN A 230 3.42 4.96 4.28
N ASN A 231 3.89 5.80 5.18
CA ASN A 231 4.74 6.92 4.83
C ASN A 231 6.13 6.66 5.39
N TYR A 232 7.13 6.96 4.59
CA TYR A 232 8.52 7.08 4.99
C TYR A 232 9.01 8.49 4.69
N SER A 233 9.68 9.13 5.64
CA SER A 233 10.25 10.46 5.45
C SER A 233 11.66 10.51 6.02
N PHE A 234 12.63 10.79 5.16
CA PHE A 234 13.97 11.19 5.51
C PHE A 234 14.28 12.52 4.84
N VAL A 235 14.52 13.54 5.65
CA VAL A 235 14.81 14.91 5.21
C VAL A 235 16.12 15.42 5.82
N GLY A 236 17.08 14.53 5.96
CA GLY A 236 18.32 14.75 6.68
C GLY A 236 18.25 14.30 8.14
N GLY A 237 19.40 14.29 8.81
CA GLY A 237 19.52 13.82 10.19
C GLY A 237 20.03 12.37 10.29
N VAL A 238 19.77 11.72 11.44
CA VAL A 238 20.36 10.40 11.77
C VAL A 238 19.61 9.25 11.09
N HIS A 239 18.28 9.35 10.97
CA HIS A 239 17.42 8.32 10.37
C HIS A 239 16.11 8.91 9.85
N GLY A 240 15.44 8.15 8.98
CA GLY A 240 14.09 8.47 8.54
C GLY A 240 13.02 8.07 9.57
N ILE A 241 11.78 8.42 9.30
CA ILE A 241 10.62 8.08 10.12
C ILE A 241 9.61 7.32 9.27
N ASP A 242 9.21 6.14 9.76
CA ASP A 242 8.12 5.35 9.21
C ASP A 242 6.84 5.63 9.99
N THR A 243 5.73 5.80 9.28
CA THR A 243 4.40 5.82 9.86
C THR A 243 3.46 4.93 9.05
N SER A 244 2.49 4.31 9.72
CA SER A 244 1.45 3.53 9.08
C SER A 244 0.10 3.90 9.70
N VAL A 245 -0.87 4.20 8.84
CA VAL A 245 -2.24 4.54 9.26
C VAL A 245 -3.21 3.72 8.40
N ALA A 246 -4.16 3.06 9.06
CA ALA A 246 -5.21 2.31 8.37
C ALA A 246 -6.46 3.18 8.16
N TYR A 247 -7.11 2.95 7.03
CA TYR A 247 -8.35 3.59 6.62
C TYR A 247 -9.36 2.54 6.20
N ILE A 248 -10.54 2.60 6.77
CA ILE A 248 -11.65 1.71 6.45
C ILE A 248 -12.85 2.55 6.05
N TYR A 249 -13.43 2.25 4.90
CA TYR A 249 -14.60 2.96 4.38
C TYR A 249 -15.74 1.99 4.10
N SER A 250 -16.94 2.41 4.45
CA SER A 250 -18.17 1.73 4.04
C SER A 250 -18.44 2.01 2.56
N ILE A 251 -18.62 0.96 1.77
CA ILE A 251 -18.91 1.06 0.34
C ILE A 251 -20.28 1.70 0.09
N SER A 252 -21.27 1.37 0.90
CA SER A 252 -22.65 1.86 0.71
C SER A 252 -22.83 3.34 1.04
N THR A 253 -22.09 3.86 2.05
CA THR A 253 -22.23 5.24 2.53
C THR A 253 -21.10 6.15 2.10
N GLY A 254 -19.93 5.61 1.73
CA GLY A 254 -18.69 6.34 1.52
C GLY A 254 -18.08 6.92 2.79
N ASN A 255 -18.63 6.60 3.96
CA ASN A 255 -18.11 7.13 5.21
C ASN A 255 -16.94 6.31 5.73
N ARG A 256 -15.98 7.00 6.32
CA ARG A 256 -14.94 6.35 7.12
C ARG A 256 -15.58 5.72 8.36
N ILE A 257 -15.21 4.48 8.65
CA ILE A 257 -15.62 3.68 9.81
C ILE A 257 -14.38 3.11 10.49
N GLY A 258 -14.50 2.59 11.71
CA GLY A 258 -13.35 2.07 12.44
C GLY A 258 -12.35 3.17 12.83
N ILE A 259 -12.85 4.37 13.08
CA ILE A 259 -12.01 5.53 13.47
C ILE A 259 -11.52 5.36 14.91
N LYS A 260 -12.33 4.69 15.73
CA LYS A 260 -12.03 4.44 17.15
C LYS A 260 -12.12 2.95 17.45
N LEU A 261 -11.24 2.49 18.32
CA LEU A 261 -11.26 1.11 18.83
C LEU A 261 -12.63 0.72 19.44
N SER A 262 -13.32 1.69 20.05
CA SER A 262 -14.66 1.49 20.63
C SER A 262 -15.77 1.19 19.61
N GLU A 263 -15.52 1.36 18.31
CA GLU A 263 -16.42 0.88 17.24
C GLU A 263 -16.28 -0.62 16.99
N LEU A 264 -15.16 -1.21 17.39
CA LEU A 264 -14.82 -2.60 17.18
C LEU A 264 -14.94 -3.42 18.47
N ILE A 265 -14.29 -2.99 19.55
CA ILE A 265 -14.10 -3.75 20.79
C ILE A 265 -15.08 -3.28 21.86
N SER A 266 -15.71 -4.24 22.57
CA SER A 266 -16.66 -3.99 23.64
C SER A 266 -15.99 -3.40 24.88
N ASN A 267 -14.89 -4.01 25.32
CA ASN A 267 -14.09 -3.60 26.47
C ASN A 267 -12.60 -3.71 26.15
N PRO A 268 -11.94 -2.62 25.75
CA PRO A 268 -10.50 -2.64 25.45
C PRO A 268 -9.60 -3.00 26.65
N SER A 269 -10.11 -2.82 27.88
CA SER A 269 -9.38 -3.14 29.11
C SER A 269 -9.67 -4.55 29.64
N ASP A 270 -10.29 -5.41 28.83
CA ASP A 270 -10.53 -6.81 29.18
C ASP A 270 -9.18 -7.55 29.37
N MET A 271 -9.03 -8.22 30.51
CA MET A 271 -7.75 -8.87 30.87
C MET A 271 -7.41 -10.02 29.96
N ASP A 272 -8.39 -10.77 29.45
CA ASP A 272 -8.15 -11.86 28.50
C ASP A 272 -7.69 -11.30 27.15
N LEU A 273 -8.27 -10.18 26.70
CA LEU A 273 -7.81 -9.47 25.51
C LEU A 273 -6.38 -8.93 25.68
N ILE A 274 -6.07 -8.31 26.82
CA ILE A 274 -4.72 -7.80 27.13
C ILE A 274 -3.70 -8.95 27.16
N ASN A 275 -4.04 -10.07 27.76
CA ASN A 275 -3.17 -11.25 27.77
C ASN A 275 -2.97 -11.82 26.36
N LEU A 276 -4.01 -11.83 25.53
CA LEU A 276 -3.93 -12.26 24.15
C LEU A 276 -2.99 -11.35 23.34
N ILE A 277 -3.04 -10.03 23.53
CA ILE A 277 -2.13 -9.05 22.91
C ILE A 277 -0.69 -9.34 23.30
N ARG A 278 -0.42 -9.49 24.61
CA ARG A 278 0.92 -9.76 25.13
C ARG A 278 1.49 -11.06 24.59
N ASN A 279 0.71 -12.12 24.56
CA ASN A 279 1.12 -13.41 24.00
C ASN A 279 1.47 -13.31 22.52
N LYS A 280 0.71 -12.54 21.73
CA LYS A 280 1.01 -12.30 20.30
C LYS A 280 2.32 -11.53 20.13
N LEU A 281 2.58 -10.52 20.96
CA LEU A 281 3.85 -9.77 20.91
C LEU A 281 5.03 -10.67 21.23
N LEU A 282 4.91 -11.55 22.22
CA LEU A 282 5.98 -12.47 22.65
C LEU A 282 6.33 -13.57 21.62
N ILE A 283 5.54 -13.72 20.54
CA ILE A 283 5.91 -14.62 19.43
C ILE A 283 7.19 -14.12 18.72
N ASN A 284 7.32 -12.80 18.56
CA ASN A 284 8.39 -12.19 17.76
C ASN A 284 9.34 -11.30 18.58
N TYR A 285 8.98 -10.92 19.80
CA TYR A 285 9.69 -9.98 20.64
C TYR A 285 9.86 -10.54 22.05
N SER A 286 10.71 -9.91 22.86
CA SER A 286 10.85 -10.18 24.29
C SER A 286 10.33 -8.97 25.11
N GLU A 287 9.92 -9.19 26.36
CA GLU A 287 9.38 -8.12 27.23
C GLU A 287 10.31 -6.90 27.32
N LYS A 288 11.62 -7.13 27.36
CA LYS A 288 12.65 -6.08 27.46
C LYS A 288 12.76 -5.18 26.24
N ASP A 289 12.14 -5.55 25.12
CA ASP A 289 12.16 -4.79 23.87
C ASP A 289 11.15 -3.62 23.93
N PHE A 290 10.26 -3.62 24.91
CA PHE A 290 9.20 -2.62 25.12
C PHE A 290 9.55 -1.63 26.23
N PHE A 291 9.01 -0.42 26.14
CA PHE A 291 9.19 0.61 27.17
C PHE A 291 8.55 0.18 28.50
N ASP A 292 7.32 -0.31 28.46
CA ASP A 292 6.59 -0.93 29.58
C ASP A 292 5.66 -2.01 29.02
N PHE A 293 6.09 -3.24 29.08
CA PHE A 293 5.32 -4.37 28.54
C PHE A 293 3.97 -4.56 29.24
N ASN A 294 3.91 -4.25 30.53
CA ASN A 294 2.68 -4.40 31.32
C ASN A 294 1.65 -3.30 31.06
N ALA A 295 2.07 -2.16 30.50
CA ALA A 295 1.19 -1.05 30.13
C ALA A 295 0.72 -1.13 28.66
N ILE A 296 1.09 -2.18 27.89
CA ILE A 296 0.66 -2.29 26.49
C ILE A 296 -0.84 -2.58 26.43
N GLU A 297 -1.55 -1.70 25.75
CA GLU A 297 -2.96 -1.81 25.39
C GLU A 297 -3.12 -2.05 23.88
N LEU A 298 -4.35 -2.38 23.44
CA LEU A 298 -4.66 -2.53 22.02
C LEU A 298 -4.51 -1.18 21.28
N SER A 299 -3.90 -1.22 20.11
CA SER A 299 -3.74 -0.01 19.30
C SER A 299 -5.09 0.52 18.80
N ASP A 300 -5.25 1.84 18.76
CA ASP A 300 -6.41 2.48 18.13
C ASP A 300 -6.37 2.38 16.59
N THR A 301 -5.18 2.09 16.02
CA THR A 301 -5.01 1.92 14.58
C THR A 301 -5.09 0.45 14.22
N PHE A 302 -6.08 0.10 13.39
CA PHE A 302 -6.26 -1.28 12.93
C PHE A 302 -6.68 -1.33 11.47
N ASP A 303 -6.33 -2.43 10.82
CA ASP A 303 -6.57 -2.74 9.42
C ASP A 303 -7.31 -4.08 9.33
N ILE A 304 -8.29 -4.17 8.43
CA ILE A 304 -9.00 -5.43 8.16
C ILE A 304 -8.21 -6.22 7.15
N THR A 305 -8.00 -7.50 7.45
CA THR A 305 -7.38 -8.48 6.53
C THR A 305 -8.39 -9.59 6.21
N PRO A 306 -8.16 -10.44 5.20
CA PRO A 306 -9.05 -11.56 4.92
C PRO A 306 -9.11 -12.62 6.04
N THR A 307 -8.12 -12.64 6.90
CA THR A 307 -7.94 -13.63 7.97
C THR A 307 -8.29 -13.11 9.35
N GLY A 308 -8.38 -11.77 9.49
CA GLY A 308 -8.59 -11.17 10.79
C GLY A 308 -8.45 -9.65 10.82
N ILE A 309 -7.97 -9.17 11.94
CA ILE A 309 -7.70 -7.75 12.18
C ILE A 309 -6.25 -7.58 12.61
N LYS A 310 -5.56 -6.69 11.92
CA LYS A 310 -4.18 -6.32 12.19
C LYS A 310 -4.14 -5.00 12.93
N PHE A 311 -3.58 -4.98 14.13
CA PHE A 311 -3.34 -3.78 14.92
C PHE A 311 -1.94 -3.25 14.67
N ILE A 312 -1.83 -1.94 14.51
CA ILE A 312 -0.61 -1.26 14.08
C ILE A 312 -0.17 -0.30 15.19
N TYR A 313 1.01 -0.53 15.72
CA TYR A 313 1.65 0.35 16.69
C TYR A 313 2.71 1.20 15.97
N PRO A 314 2.52 2.51 15.90
CA PRO A 314 3.52 3.40 15.32
C PRO A 314 4.87 3.31 16.02
N VAL A 315 5.92 3.71 15.32
CA VAL A 315 7.27 3.85 15.90
C VAL A 315 7.19 4.72 17.17
N TYR A 316 7.92 4.34 18.21
CA TYR A 316 7.91 4.97 19.53
C TYR A 316 6.61 4.85 20.35
N LYS A 317 5.59 4.13 19.87
CA LYS A 317 4.34 3.99 20.65
C LYS A 317 4.51 3.07 21.86
N ILE A 318 5.10 1.89 21.64
CA ILE A 318 5.29 0.87 22.70
C ILE A 318 6.74 0.40 22.82
N ALA A 319 7.61 0.72 21.85
CA ALA A 319 9.00 0.29 21.80
C ALA A 319 9.89 1.35 21.14
N GLY A 320 11.20 1.15 21.21
CA GLY A 320 12.19 2.05 20.58
C GLY A 320 12.16 1.99 19.06
N TYR A 321 12.78 2.98 18.42
CA TYR A 321 12.89 3.12 16.96
C TYR A 321 13.39 1.85 16.25
N SER A 322 14.30 1.13 16.86
CA SER A 322 14.95 -0.05 16.27
C SER A 322 13.98 -1.18 15.92
N LEU A 323 12.80 -1.23 16.56
CA LEU A 323 11.76 -2.20 16.25
C LEU A 323 10.82 -1.75 15.12
N GLY A 324 10.90 -0.49 14.70
CA GLY A 324 10.05 0.06 13.64
C GLY A 324 8.56 0.09 14.02
N ILE A 325 7.71 -0.07 13.02
CA ILE A 325 6.26 -0.25 13.19
C ILE A 325 6.02 -1.70 13.63
N ILE A 326 5.32 -1.87 14.75
CA ILE A 326 4.94 -3.20 15.25
C ILE A 326 3.52 -3.50 14.81
N GLU A 327 3.35 -4.63 14.13
CA GLU A 327 2.05 -5.12 13.68
C GLU A 327 1.75 -6.46 14.34
N ILE A 328 0.54 -6.61 14.87
CA ILE A 328 0.03 -7.89 15.37
C ILE A 328 -1.31 -8.19 14.72
N GLU A 329 -1.47 -9.40 14.22
CA GLU A 329 -2.71 -9.86 13.59
C GLU A 329 -3.39 -10.90 14.46
N PHE A 330 -4.70 -10.70 14.66
CA PHE A 330 -5.59 -11.67 15.30
C PHE A 330 -6.55 -12.21 14.27
N THR A 331 -6.78 -13.49 14.29
CA THR A 331 -7.85 -14.11 13.49
C THR A 331 -9.22 -13.62 13.96
N PHE A 332 -10.21 -13.68 13.08
CA PHE A 332 -11.59 -13.35 13.47
C PHE A 332 -12.07 -14.22 14.64
N SER A 333 -11.68 -15.50 14.69
CA SER A 333 -12.04 -16.40 15.79
C SER A 333 -11.43 -16.01 17.14
N GLU A 334 -10.18 -15.53 17.17
CA GLU A 334 -9.51 -15.07 18.39
C GLU A 334 -10.18 -13.80 18.95
N LEU A 335 -10.62 -12.89 18.09
CA LEU A 335 -11.24 -11.64 18.52
C LEU A 335 -12.75 -11.72 18.78
N LYS A 336 -13.43 -12.73 18.24
CA LYS A 336 -14.89 -12.87 18.34
C LYS A 336 -15.47 -12.63 19.74
N PRO A 337 -14.86 -13.12 20.85
CA PRO A 337 -15.37 -12.89 22.20
C PRO A 337 -15.42 -11.42 22.63
N PHE A 338 -14.56 -10.57 22.04
CA PHE A 338 -14.35 -9.19 22.44
C PHE A 338 -15.07 -8.19 21.54
N ILE A 339 -15.60 -8.65 20.41
CA ILE A 339 -16.23 -7.79 19.40
C ILE A 339 -17.58 -7.28 19.87
N LYS A 340 -17.81 -6.01 19.63
CA LYS A 340 -19.06 -5.35 19.93
C LYS A 340 -20.16 -5.85 18.99
N SER A 341 -21.29 -6.31 19.51
CA SER A 341 -22.39 -6.90 18.74
C SER A 341 -23.01 -5.95 17.71
N ASN A 342 -22.94 -4.64 17.94
CA ASN A 342 -23.38 -3.61 17.01
C ASN A 342 -22.23 -2.97 16.21
N SER A 343 -21.05 -3.59 16.19
CA SER A 343 -19.93 -3.14 15.37
C SER A 343 -20.31 -3.21 13.88
N PRO A 344 -19.91 -2.22 13.06
CA PRO A 344 -20.06 -2.31 11.60
C PRO A 344 -19.27 -3.48 10.99
N PHE A 345 -18.35 -4.08 11.75
CA PHE A 345 -17.51 -5.20 11.35
C PHE A 345 -18.02 -6.56 11.85
N PHE A 346 -19.10 -6.60 12.63
CA PHE A 346 -19.55 -7.83 13.30
C PHE A 346 -19.77 -8.99 12.32
N TYR A 347 -20.26 -8.71 11.11
CA TYR A 347 -20.50 -9.70 10.07
C TYR A 347 -19.23 -10.47 9.61
N LEU A 348 -18.04 -9.92 9.86
CA LEU A 348 -16.77 -10.61 9.54
C LEU A 348 -16.47 -11.76 10.51
N PHE A 349 -17.17 -11.80 11.64
CA PHE A 349 -17.00 -12.76 12.71
C PHE A 349 -18.10 -13.87 12.73
N GLU A 350 -19.08 -13.77 11.85
CA GLU A 350 -20.11 -14.79 11.67
C GLU A 350 -19.64 -15.97 10.84
#